data_00b34e8b434dfd41f93da0f1eca466cc
#
_entry.id   00b34e8b434dfd41f93da0f1eca466cc
#
_cell.length_a   1.000
_cell.length_b   1.000
_cell.length_c   1.000
_cell.angle_alpha   90.00
_cell.angle_beta   90.00
_cell.angle_gamma   90.00
#
_symmetry.space_group_name_H-M   'P 1'
#
loop_
_entity.id
_entity.type
_entity.pdbx_description
1 polymer ?
#
loop_
_entity_poly.entity_id
_entity_poly.type
_entity_poly.pdbx_seq_one_letter_code
_entity_poly.pdbx_strand_id
1 'polypeptide(L)'
;IYAAGDVTGIAGIWPNAMKQGRIAAINMLGEKLIYDDRYALKNTVNFFGLTTLSLGNVNPKPEENCEILMREDRYNYQKVVIKNGIVQGVIIQGNIAGTGFWQYLIKNKIDVSGINKDVFSLSYADFYDQDQNTGEYRYAV
;
A
#
# COMPACT_ATOMS: atom_id res chain seq x y z
N ILE A 1 -23.66 11.33 14.60
CA ILE A 1 -23.78 9.92 14.15
C ILE A 1 -22.42 9.50 13.63
N TYR A 2 -21.97 8.31 14.01
CA TYR A 2 -20.71 7.74 13.60
C TYR A 2 -20.96 6.39 12.91
N ALA A 3 -20.05 5.98 12.00
CA ALA A 3 -20.10 4.73 11.29
C ALA A 3 -18.70 4.08 11.29
N ALA A 4 -18.62 2.76 11.30
CA ALA A 4 -17.37 2.02 11.28
C ALA A 4 -17.55 0.67 10.57
N GLY A 5 -16.48 0.15 10.01
CA GLY A 5 -16.45 -1.12 9.26
C GLY A 5 -16.95 -0.97 7.83
N ASP A 6 -17.41 -2.06 7.25
CA ASP A 6 -17.76 -2.19 5.83
C ASP A 6 -18.80 -1.17 5.36
N VAL A 7 -19.70 -0.76 6.25
CA VAL A 7 -20.74 0.25 5.96
C VAL A 7 -20.14 1.61 5.55
N THR A 8 -18.88 1.88 5.91
CA THR A 8 -18.21 3.13 5.52
C THR A 8 -17.73 3.12 4.07
N GLY A 9 -17.68 1.97 3.42
CA GLY A 9 -17.12 1.80 2.08
C GLY A 9 -15.61 2.06 1.97
N ILE A 10 -14.91 2.26 3.10
CA ILE A 10 -13.47 2.59 3.10
C ILE A 10 -12.60 1.34 2.99
N ALA A 11 -12.97 0.28 3.73
CA ALA A 11 -12.19 -0.95 3.78
C ALA A 11 -13.06 -2.12 4.24
N GLY A 12 -13.10 -3.19 3.44
CA GLY A 12 -13.84 -4.42 3.74
C GLY A 12 -12.97 -5.48 4.43
N ILE A 13 -12.11 -5.09 5.38
CA ILE A 13 -11.28 -6.04 6.13
C ILE A 13 -11.35 -5.79 7.63
N TRP A 14 -11.34 -6.88 8.39
CA TRP A 14 -11.53 -6.85 9.83
C TRP A 14 -10.58 -5.92 10.61
N PRO A 15 -9.25 -5.93 10.40
CA PRO A 15 -8.37 -5.04 11.16
C PRO A 15 -8.73 -3.55 11.01
N ASN A 16 -9.12 -3.14 9.80
CA ASN A 16 -9.55 -1.77 9.53
C ASN A 16 -10.89 -1.46 10.20
N ALA A 17 -11.85 -2.39 10.18
CA ALA A 17 -13.13 -2.25 10.85
C ALA A 17 -12.96 -2.05 12.36
N MET A 18 -12.06 -2.83 13.00
CA MET A 18 -11.71 -2.68 14.42
C MET A 18 -11.11 -1.29 14.72
N LYS A 19 -10.18 -0.82 13.90
CA LYS A 19 -9.56 0.50 14.05
C LYS A 19 -10.58 1.62 13.90
N GLN A 20 -11.46 1.52 12.90
CA GLN A 20 -12.57 2.46 12.69
C GLN A 20 -13.53 2.47 13.89
N GLY A 21 -13.91 1.30 14.41
CA GLY A 21 -14.78 1.17 15.58
C GLY A 21 -14.18 1.84 16.81
N ARG A 22 -12.88 1.64 17.06
CA ARG A 22 -12.18 2.31 18.15
C ARG A 22 -12.19 3.84 18.00
N ILE A 23 -11.89 4.34 16.80
CA ILE A 23 -11.88 5.79 16.53
C ILE A 23 -13.30 6.37 16.69
N ALA A 24 -14.32 5.68 16.18
CA ALA A 24 -15.71 6.09 16.34
C ALA A 24 -16.09 6.19 17.82
N ALA A 25 -15.74 5.18 18.64
CA ALA A 25 -16.02 5.19 20.08
C ALA A 25 -15.34 6.37 20.81
N ILE A 26 -14.06 6.63 20.49
CA ILE A 26 -13.32 7.76 21.07
C ILE A 26 -13.96 9.09 20.67
N ASN A 27 -14.35 9.23 19.41
CA ASN A 27 -15.02 10.45 18.93
C ASN A 27 -16.42 10.64 19.57
N MET A 28 -17.13 9.57 19.91
CA MET A 28 -18.38 9.64 20.66
C MET A 28 -18.19 10.20 22.09
N LEU A 29 -17.00 10.01 22.66
CA LEU A 29 -16.62 10.57 23.96
C LEU A 29 -16.18 12.04 23.91
N GLY A 30 -16.20 12.66 22.71
CA GLY A 30 -15.89 14.08 22.53
C GLY A 30 -14.47 14.37 22.03
N GLU A 31 -13.63 13.37 21.84
CA GLU A 31 -12.34 13.53 21.18
C GLU A 31 -12.50 13.68 19.66
N LYS A 32 -11.44 14.13 18.97
CA LYS A 32 -11.44 14.30 17.50
C LYS A 32 -10.26 13.54 16.90
N LEU A 33 -10.43 12.24 16.71
CA LEU A 33 -9.47 11.41 15.99
C LEU A 33 -9.90 11.24 14.53
N ILE A 34 -8.93 11.33 13.61
CA ILE A 34 -9.15 11.13 12.18
C ILE A 34 -8.71 9.70 11.83
N TYR A 35 -9.52 9.01 11.02
CA TYR A 35 -9.11 7.75 10.41
C TYR A 35 -8.27 8.05 9.16
N ASP A 36 -6.97 7.81 9.24
CA ASP A 36 -5.99 8.07 8.18
C ASP A 36 -5.45 6.81 7.48
N ASP A 37 -5.79 5.63 7.98
CA ASP A 37 -5.27 4.34 7.51
C ASP A 37 -5.98 3.80 6.25
N ARG A 38 -6.18 4.67 5.29
CA ARG A 38 -6.82 4.32 4.01
C ARG A 38 -5.89 3.55 3.08
N TYR A 39 -4.58 3.68 3.30
CA TYR A 39 -3.54 3.17 2.40
C TYR A 39 -2.95 1.83 2.84
N ALA A 40 -3.19 1.41 4.07
CA ALA A 40 -2.72 0.12 4.59
C ALA A 40 -3.72 -1.02 4.34
N LEU A 41 -4.62 -0.86 3.36
CA LEU A 41 -5.54 -1.91 2.92
C LEU A 41 -4.72 -3.07 2.37
N LYS A 42 -4.54 -4.11 3.18
CA LYS A 42 -3.85 -5.33 2.80
C LYS A 42 -4.82 -6.49 2.81
N ASN A 43 -5.08 -7.04 1.66
CA ASN A 43 -5.86 -8.28 1.53
C ASN A 43 -5.01 -9.36 0.86
N THR A 44 -4.98 -10.54 1.44
CA THR A 44 -4.30 -11.70 0.86
C THR A 44 -5.30 -12.84 0.76
N VAL A 45 -5.51 -13.32 -0.44
CA VAL A 45 -6.47 -14.39 -0.75
C VAL A 45 -5.75 -15.46 -1.57
N ASN A 46 -6.11 -16.71 -1.36
CA ASN A 46 -5.65 -17.81 -2.20
C ASN A 46 -6.77 -18.22 -3.16
N PHE A 47 -6.54 -18.05 -4.45
CA PHE A 47 -7.46 -18.47 -5.51
C PHE A 47 -6.92 -19.75 -6.15
N PHE A 48 -7.45 -20.90 -5.76
CA PHE A 48 -7.10 -22.20 -6.35
C PHE A 48 -5.58 -22.49 -6.40
N GLY A 49 -4.87 -22.17 -5.33
CA GLY A 49 -3.42 -22.35 -5.25
C GLY A 49 -2.60 -21.11 -5.66
N LEU A 50 -3.23 -20.11 -6.27
CA LEU A 50 -2.59 -18.83 -6.59
C LEU A 50 -2.81 -17.82 -5.47
N THR A 51 -1.78 -17.56 -4.71
CA THR A 51 -1.83 -16.54 -3.66
C THR A 51 -1.80 -15.17 -4.31
N THR A 52 -2.79 -14.34 -3.96
CA THR A 52 -2.93 -12.98 -4.48
C THR A 52 -2.95 -12.00 -3.31
N LEU A 53 -2.08 -11.02 -3.37
CA LEU A 53 -2.01 -9.90 -2.44
C LEU A 53 -2.50 -8.63 -3.13
N SER A 54 -3.33 -7.86 -2.45
CA SER A 54 -3.76 -6.52 -2.86
C SER A 54 -3.44 -5.52 -1.76
N LEU A 55 -2.80 -4.41 -2.11
CA LEU A 55 -2.43 -3.32 -1.21
C LEU A 55 -2.90 -1.98 -1.77
N GLY A 56 -3.45 -1.11 -0.93
CA GLY A 56 -3.81 0.26 -1.28
C GLY A 56 -4.91 0.39 -2.34
N ASN A 57 -4.87 1.48 -3.11
CA ASN A 57 -5.82 1.75 -4.19
C ASN A 57 -5.39 1.08 -5.50
N VAL A 58 -5.90 -0.10 -5.75
CA VAL A 58 -5.55 -0.91 -6.95
C VAL A 58 -6.47 -0.66 -8.15
N ASN A 59 -7.59 0.03 -7.94
CA ASN A 59 -8.57 0.37 -8.97
C ASN A 59 -8.87 1.88 -8.92
N PRO A 60 -7.92 2.74 -9.33
CA PRO A 60 -8.13 4.16 -9.35
C PRO A 60 -9.24 4.51 -10.36
N LYS A 61 -9.99 5.55 -10.06
CA LYS A 61 -10.95 6.11 -11.00
C LYS A 61 -10.21 6.86 -12.11
N PRO A 62 -10.78 6.95 -13.33
CA PRO A 62 -10.13 7.64 -14.45
C PRO A 62 -9.72 9.09 -14.14
N GLU A 63 -10.54 9.80 -13.37
CA GLU A 63 -10.28 11.18 -12.96
C GLU A 63 -9.10 11.36 -11.99
N GLU A 64 -8.61 10.27 -11.40
CA GLU A 64 -7.45 10.31 -10.50
C GLU A 64 -6.12 10.45 -11.25
N ASN A 65 -6.12 10.25 -12.58
CA ASN A 65 -4.93 10.35 -13.45
C ASN A 65 -3.73 9.56 -12.93
N CYS A 66 -3.96 8.29 -12.60
CA CYS A 66 -2.92 7.38 -12.17
C CYS A 66 -2.28 6.66 -13.37
N GLU A 67 -0.97 6.49 -13.32
CA GLU A 67 -0.26 5.56 -14.17
C GLU A 67 -0.48 4.13 -13.69
N ILE A 68 -0.78 3.22 -14.61
CA ILE A 68 -1.02 1.81 -14.30
C ILE A 68 -0.02 0.97 -15.07
N LEU A 69 0.88 0.31 -14.36
CA LEU A 69 1.87 -0.60 -14.92
C LEU A 69 1.46 -2.04 -14.60
N MET A 70 1.60 -2.93 -15.57
CA MET A 70 1.25 -4.34 -15.42
C MET A 70 2.33 -5.22 -16.02
N ARG A 71 2.61 -6.33 -15.35
CA ARG A 71 3.47 -7.42 -15.85
C ARG A 71 2.85 -8.75 -15.49
N GLU A 72 2.80 -9.66 -16.46
CA GLU A 72 2.27 -11.00 -16.27
C GLU A 72 3.11 -12.06 -16.96
N ASP A 73 3.14 -13.23 -16.38
CA ASP A 73 3.60 -14.47 -16.99
C ASP A 73 2.61 -15.60 -16.67
N ARG A 74 2.97 -16.84 -17.00
CA ARG A 74 2.08 -17.99 -16.81
C ARG A 74 1.56 -18.18 -15.38
N TYR A 75 2.35 -17.76 -14.37
CA TYR A 75 2.08 -18.05 -12.95
C TYR A 75 2.06 -16.81 -12.07
N ASN A 76 2.48 -15.67 -12.59
CA ASN A 76 2.61 -14.44 -11.84
C ASN A 76 1.87 -13.30 -12.54
N TYR A 77 1.22 -12.47 -11.74
CA TYR A 77 0.63 -11.22 -12.18
C TYR A 77 1.05 -10.11 -11.22
N GLN A 78 1.48 -8.99 -11.75
CA GLN A 78 1.82 -7.81 -10.99
C GLN A 78 1.18 -6.58 -11.62
N LYS A 79 0.56 -5.77 -10.78
CA LYS A 79 -0.01 -4.47 -11.14
C LYS A 79 0.47 -3.44 -10.14
N VAL A 80 1.00 -2.33 -10.62
CA VAL A 80 1.42 -1.19 -9.79
C VAL A 80 0.68 0.05 -10.27
N VAL A 81 0.07 0.78 -9.33
CA VAL A 81 -0.63 2.04 -9.56
C VAL A 81 0.19 3.16 -8.98
N ILE A 82 0.56 4.14 -9.80
CA ILE A 82 1.41 5.27 -9.40
C ILE A 82 0.68 6.58 -9.68
N LYS A 83 0.82 7.53 -8.78
CA LYS A 83 0.35 8.91 -8.97
C LYS A 83 1.42 9.89 -8.48
N ASN A 84 1.87 10.78 -9.36
CA ASN A 84 2.91 11.77 -9.05
C ASN A 84 4.15 11.15 -8.40
N GLY A 85 4.65 10.04 -8.94
CA GLY A 85 5.80 9.31 -8.40
C GLY A 85 5.53 8.46 -7.16
N ILE A 86 4.33 8.53 -6.58
CA ILE A 86 3.97 7.81 -5.35
C ILE A 86 3.15 6.57 -5.68
N VAL A 87 3.57 5.40 -5.19
CA VAL A 87 2.78 4.16 -5.33
C VAL A 87 1.50 4.28 -4.52
N GLN A 88 0.36 4.12 -5.19
CA GLN A 88 -0.97 4.19 -4.60
C GLN A 88 -1.53 2.81 -4.25
N GLY A 89 -1.15 1.80 -5.03
CA GLY A 89 -1.61 0.44 -4.82
C GLY A 89 -0.86 -0.57 -5.66
N VAL A 90 -0.88 -1.83 -5.21
CA VAL A 90 -0.29 -2.96 -5.95
C VAL A 90 -1.16 -4.20 -5.83
N ILE A 91 -1.18 -4.99 -6.90
CA ILE A 91 -1.63 -6.39 -6.87
C ILE A 91 -0.44 -7.26 -7.21
N ILE A 92 -0.22 -8.30 -6.42
CA ILE A 92 0.81 -9.32 -6.69
C ILE A 92 0.18 -10.68 -6.53
N GLN A 93 0.24 -11.49 -7.60
CA GLN A 93 -0.24 -12.86 -7.62
C GLN A 93 0.92 -13.80 -7.92
N GLY A 94 0.92 -14.97 -7.30
CA GLY A 94 1.96 -15.99 -7.40
C GLY A 94 3.02 -15.83 -6.33
N ASN A 95 4.23 -15.37 -6.66
CA ASN A 95 5.28 -15.14 -5.67
C ASN A 95 5.06 -13.82 -4.93
N ILE A 96 4.60 -13.90 -3.70
CA ILE A 96 4.36 -12.74 -2.82
C ILE A 96 5.54 -12.42 -1.89
N ALA A 97 6.72 -13.00 -2.12
CA ALA A 97 7.90 -12.68 -1.34
C ALA A 97 8.28 -11.19 -1.47
N GLY A 98 8.73 -10.58 -0.40
CA GLY A 98 9.13 -9.17 -0.38
C GLY A 98 7.98 -8.13 -0.39
N THR A 99 6.72 -8.57 -0.28
CA THR A 99 5.57 -7.65 -0.38
C THR A 99 5.48 -6.59 0.73
N GLY A 100 6.19 -6.78 1.85
CA GLY A 100 6.30 -5.76 2.91
C GLY A 100 6.90 -4.44 2.42
N PHE A 101 7.79 -4.50 1.44
CA PHE A 101 8.37 -3.37 0.77
C PHE A 101 7.30 -2.43 0.15
N TRP A 102 6.36 -2.98 -0.60
CA TRP A 102 5.27 -2.21 -1.22
C TRP A 102 4.39 -1.52 -0.19
N GLN A 103 4.10 -2.23 0.92
CA GLN A 103 3.34 -1.62 2.02
C GLN A 103 4.09 -0.44 2.63
N TYR A 104 5.41 -0.54 2.74
CA TYR A 104 6.27 0.55 3.22
C TYR A 104 6.21 1.76 2.29
N LEU A 105 6.37 1.58 0.96
CA LEU A 105 6.30 2.66 -0.01
C LEU A 105 4.95 3.39 0.02
N ILE A 106 3.85 2.63 0.03
CA ILE A 106 2.49 3.19 0.03
C ILE A 106 2.23 3.97 1.32
N LYS A 107 2.56 3.38 2.48
CA LYS A 107 2.29 3.97 3.79
C LYS A 107 3.07 5.27 4.01
N ASN A 108 4.33 5.29 3.61
CA ASN A 108 5.22 6.42 3.82
C ASN A 108 5.22 7.40 2.64
N LYS A 109 4.44 7.13 1.58
CA LYS A 109 4.32 7.96 0.37
C LYS A 109 5.68 8.26 -0.25
N ILE A 110 6.52 7.23 -0.40
CA ILE A 110 7.87 7.36 -0.93
C ILE A 110 7.80 7.60 -2.44
N ASP A 111 8.50 8.65 -2.91
CA ASP A 111 8.61 8.95 -4.33
C ASP A 111 9.58 7.97 -5.01
N VAL A 112 9.09 7.25 -6.01
CA VAL A 112 9.87 6.29 -6.79
C VAL A 112 10.31 6.84 -8.15
N SER A 113 9.92 8.07 -8.51
CA SER A 113 10.18 8.64 -9.84
C SER A 113 11.66 8.89 -10.11
N GLY A 114 12.46 9.14 -9.06
CA GLY A 114 13.90 9.37 -9.16
C GLY A 114 14.73 8.11 -9.37
N ILE A 115 14.14 6.93 -9.30
CA ILE A 115 14.86 5.66 -9.39
C ILE A 115 14.89 5.18 -10.84
N ASN A 116 16.07 5.17 -11.44
CA ASN A 116 16.26 4.68 -12.81
C ASN A 116 16.29 3.15 -12.87
N LYS A 117 15.16 2.51 -12.55
CA LYS A 117 15.00 1.06 -12.52
C LYS A 117 13.55 0.68 -12.82
N ASP A 118 13.35 -0.50 -13.42
CA ASP A 118 12.01 -1.06 -13.60
C ASP A 118 11.29 -1.17 -12.24
N VAL A 119 10.09 -0.60 -12.14
CA VAL A 119 9.29 -0.57 -10.92
C VAL A 119 9.07 -1.97 -10.34
N PHE A 120 8.91 -2.99 -11.17
CA PHE A 120 8.73 -4.37 -10.74
C PHE A 120 10.00 -5.02 -10.16
N SER A 121 11.15 -4.37 -10.33
CA SER A 121 12.45 -4.80 -9.82
C SER A 121 12.92 -4.00 -8.61
N LEU A 122 12.08 -3.09 -8.12
CA LEU A 122 12.37 -2.32 -6.92
C LEU A 122 12.40 -3.20 -5.66
N SER A 123 13.29 -2.85 -4.75
CA SER A 123 13.48 -3.53 -3.47
C SER A 123 13.87 -2.54 -2.38
N TYR A 124 13.95 -2.97 -1.14
CA TYR A 124 14.47 -2.13 -0.06
C TYR A 124 15.87 -1.57 -0.35
N ALA A 125 16.72 -2.33 -1.06
CA ALA A 125 18.09 -1.91 -1.37
C ALA A 125 18.16 -0.63 -2.23
N ASP A 126 17.12 -0.35 -3.03
CA ASP A 126 17.06 0.82 -3.89
C ASP A 126 16.78 2.13 -3.12
N PHE A 127 16.39 2.00 -1.84
CA PHE A 127 16.06 3.11 -0.93
C PHE A 127 17.01 3.17 0.27
N TYR A 128 18.10 2.44 0.22
CA TYR A 128 19.07 2.36 1.29
C TYR A 128 20.24 3.29 0.98
N ASP A 129 20.58 4.15 1.93
CA ASP A 129 21.71 5.05 1.86
C ASP A 129 22.56 4.95 3.13
N GLN A 130 23.83 5.27 3.03
CA GLN A 130 24.75 5.31 4.15
C GLN A 130 25.09 6.75 4.49
N ASP A 131 24.84 7.16 5.71
CA ASP A 131 25.31 8.45 6.20
C ASP A 131 26.83 8.50 6.19
N GLN A 132 27.39 9.38 5.38
CA GLN A 132 28.83 9.49 5.16
C GLN A 132 29.60 9.93 6.41
N ASN A 133 28.94 10.54 7.40
CA ASN A 133 29.59 11.02 8.62
C ASN A 133 29.55 9.96 9.73
N THR A 134 28.45 9.25 9.86
CA THR A 134 28.25 8.25 10.95
C THR A 134 28.50 6.83 10.49
N GLY A 135 28.47 6.56 9.20
CA GLY A 135 28.53 5.21 8.63
C GLY A 135 27.25 4.40 8.86
N GLU A 136 26.21 4.98 9.46
CA GLU A 136 24.95 4.32 9.71
C GLU A 136 24.12 4.23 8.44
N TYR A 137 23.44 3.09 8.27
CA TYR A 137 22.50 2.90 7.17
C TYR A 137 21.13 3.43 7.54
N ARG A 138 20.53 4.15 6.61
CA ARG A 138 19.15 4.66 6.70
C ARG A 138 18.43 4.52 5.38
N TYR A 139 17.12 4.53 5.43
CA TYR A 139 16.36 4.68 4.20
C TYR A 139 16.49 6.12 3.69
N ALA A 140 16.96 6.25 2.45
CA ALA A 140 16.92 7.51 1.74
C ALA A 140 15.45 7.84 1.43
N VAL A 141 14.88 8.78 2.17
CA VAL A 141 13.50 9.27 2.01
C VAL A 141 13.56 10.75 1.66
#